data_18aee402510eeef01f0798c838b079b9
#
_entry.id   18aee402510eeef01f0798c838b079b9
#
_cell.length_a   1.000
_cell.length_b   1.000
_cell.length_c   1.000
_cell.angle_alpha   90.00
_cell.angle_beta   90.00
_cell.angle_gamma   90.00
#
_symmetry.space_group_name_H-M   'P 1'
#
loop_
_entity.id
_entity.type
_entity.pdbx_description
1 polymer ?
#
loop_
_entity_poly.entity_id
_entity_poly.type
_entity_poly.pdbx_seq_one_letter_code
_entity_poly.pdbx_strand_id
1 'polypeptide(L)'
;MKFAFIFPGQGCQSVGMGREFYENSDPARALLDEASSFTGIDFKNLLFEPGDKLDVSEFTQPAIALNSMMALAALQERADQEKLSIAPQFLLGHSLGEFSALSAAGGMEPKQMLKLVNIRGRLMQSACEGKGAGMMVILALADEAVEKICADATSSGKQVWAANYNCDGQIVVAGKKDDLAALEGEFKAAGAKRAMLLNMSVASHCPMLQSAGDELLEFLRPALKESFAPVVANATARAYTTKSEALELLKAQLISPVLYKQSIKNYEGEADCFVEFGAAVLKGINKKITQKPTFSITDLASLDEFLKFAKENR
;
A
#
# COMPACT_ATOMS: atom_id res chain seq x y z
N MET A 1 9.07 -23.84 -3.60
CA MET A 1 7.90 -22.96 -3.76
C MET A 1 8.34 -21.52 -3.99
N LYS A 2 7.63 -20.77 -4.83
CA LYS A 2 7.92 -19.37 -5.15
C LYS A 2 6.91 -18.46 -4.45
N PHE A 3 7.39 -17.53 -3.64
CA PHE A 3 6.55 -16.59 -2.90
C PHE A 3 6.57 -15.20 -3.55
N ALA A 4 5.44 -14.50 -3.50
CA ALA A 4 5.38 -13.06 -3.72
C ALA A 4 4.95 -12.38 -2.41
N PHE A 5 5.71 -11.39 -1.95
CA PHE A 5 5.38 -10.64 -0.74
C PHE A 5 4.59 -9.39 -1.11
N ILE A 6 3.45 -9.21 -0.45
CA ILE A 6 2.56 -8.09 -0.73
C ILE A 6 2.27 -7.28 0.54
N PHE A 7 2.18 -5.96 0.36
CA PHE A 7 2.07 -5.01 1.47
C PHE A 7 0.85 -4.12 1.29
N PRO A 8 -0.02 -4.00 2.31
CA PRO A 8 -1.26 -3.23 2.22
C PRO A 8 -0.99 -1.73 2.22
N GLY A 9 -1.99 -0.98 1.76
CA GLY A 9 -2.04 0.47 1.84
C GLY A 9 -2.93 0.99 2.95
N GLN A 10 -3.17 2.30 2.94
CA GLN A 10 -4.05 3.00 3.88
C GLN A 10 -5.49 2.47 3.81
N GLY A 11 -6.16 2.41 4.96
CA GLY A 11 -7.52 1.90 5.13
C GLY A 11 -7.59 0.53 5.83
N CYS A 12 -6.46 -0.06 6.20
CA CYS A 12 -6.40 -1.31 6.96
C CYS A 12 -5.98 -1.13 8.43
N GLN A 13 -5.74 0.13 8.86
CA GLN A 13 -5.32 0.43 10.23
C GLN A 13 -6.41 0.10 11.25
N SER A 14 -5.98 -0.39 12.39
CA SER A 14 -6.84 -0.63 13.55
C SER A 14 -6.03 -0.54 14.84
N VAL A 15 -6.66 -0.09 15.91
CA VAL A 15 -6.04 -0.09 17.24
C VAL A 15 -5.74 -1.53 17.66
N GLY A 16 -4.52 -1.77 18.13
CA GLY A 16 -4.03 -3.10 18.54
C GLY A 16 -3.29 -3.86 17.44
N MET A 17 -3.26 -3.36 16.18
CA MET A 17 -2.53 -4.04 15.10
C MET A 17 -1.05 -4.21 15.45
N GLY A 18 -0.52 -5.43 15.23
CA GLY A 18 0.88 -5.77 15.49
C GLY A 18 1.25 -6.02 16.95
N ARG A 19 0.31 -5.92 17.91
CA ARG A 19 0.56 -6.13 19.35
C ARG A 19 1.15 -7.52 19.61
N GLU A 20 0.59 -8.58 19.03
CA GLU A 20 1.10 -9.94 19.22
C GLU A 20 2.53 -10.10 18.71
N PHE A 21 2.88 -9.49 17.58
CA PHE A 21 4.26 -9.51 17.08
C PHE A 21 5.20 -8.76 18.02
N TYR A 22 4.81 -7.57 18.50
CA TYR A 22 5.58 -6.81 19.48
C TYR A 22 5.84 -7.60 20.78
N GLU A 23 4.83 -8.30 21.27
CA GLU A 23 4.92 -9.04 22.55
C GLU A 23 5.72 -10.34 22.44
N ASN A 24 5.74 -10.99 21.26
CA ASN A 24 6.24 -12.35 21.09
C ASN A 24 7.40 -12.53 20.10
N SER A 25 7.90 -11.45 19.50
CA SER A 25 9.04 -11.47 18.57
C SER A 25 10.04 -10.38 18.97
N ASP A 26 11.27 -10.80 19.31
CA ASP A 26 12.32 -9.85 19.68
C ASP A 26 12.72 -8.93 18.53
N PRO A 27 12.86 -9.40 17.26
CA PRO A 27 13.09 -8.52 16.12
C PRO A 27 11.94 -7.53 15.85
N ALA A 28 10.69 -7.94 16.01
CA ALA A 28 9.55 -7.05 15.83
C ALA A 28 9.51 -5.96 16.93
N ARG A 29 9.80 -6.32 18.17
CA ARG A 29 9.92 -5.38 19.29
C ARG A 29 11.03 -4.36 19.05
N ALA A 30 12.22 -4.85 18.71
CA ALA A 30 13.37 -3.99 18.43
C ALA A 30 13.09 -3.00 17.28
N LEU A 31 12.38 -3.45 16.25
CA LEU A 31 11.99 -2.61 15.12
C LEU A 31 11.07 -1.46 15.55
N LEU A 32 10.07 -1.72 16.41
CA LEU A 32 9.17 -0.69 16.92
C LEU A 32 9.93 0.32 17.80
N ASP A 33 10.80 -0.17 18.68
CA ASP A 33 11.57 0.69 19.60
C ASP A 33 12.57 1.57 18.83
N GLU A 34 13.26 1.00 17.82
CA GLU A 34 14.16 1.75 16.93
C GLU A 34 13.38 2.78 16.10
N ALA A 35 12.23 2.40 15.55
CA ALA A 35 11.37 3.29 14.78
C ALA A 35 10.90 4.48 15.63
N SER A 36 10.46 4.23 16.87
CA SER A 36 10.03 5.27 17.79
C SER A 36 11.15 6.25 18.12
N SER A 37 12.33 5.72 18.45
CA SER A 37 13.53 6.52 18.73
C SER A 37 13.97 7.37 17.54
N PHE A 38 13.95 6.79 16.31
CA PHE A 38 14.46 7.45 15.11
C PHE A 38 13.50 8.51 14.56
N THR A 39 12.19 8.26 14.63
CA THR A 39 11.16 9.16 14.06
C THR A 39 10.64 10.19 15.05
N GLY A 40 10.76 9.92 16.36
CA GLY A 40 10.12 10.69 17.42
C GLY A 40 8.62 10.41 17.57
N ILE A 41 8.08 9.41 16.88
CA ILE A 41 6.69 8.97 16.99
C ILE A 41 6.61 7.89 18.06
N ASP A 42 5.78 8.07 19.07
CA ASP A 42 5.46 7.01 20.03
C ASP A 42 4.55 5.95 19.35
N PHE A 43 5.18 5.01 18.65
CA PHE A 43 4.46 3.96 17.93
C PHE A 43 3.71 3.01 18.87
N LYS A 44 4.18 2.81 20.08
CA LYS A 44 3.50 1.97 21.04
C LYS A 44 2.14 2.58 21.43
N ASN A 45 2.13 3.86 21.72
CA ASN A 45 0.88 4.58 21.97
C ASN A 45 0.01 4.64 20.72
N LEU A 46 0.60 5.00 19.56
CA LEU A 46 -0.12 5.14 18.29
C LEU A 46 -0.83 3.85 17.84
N LEU A 47 -0.17 2.70 17.98
CA LEU A 47 -0.69 1.40 17.52
C LEU A 47 -1.61 0.75 18.54
N PHE A 48 -1.33 0.92 19.85
CA PHE A 48 -1.93 0.07 20.85
C PHE A 48 -2.98 0.78 21.71
N GLU A 49 -2.99 2.11 21.72
CA GLU A 49 -3.95 2.88 22.49
C GLU A 49 -4.97 3.60 21.58
N PRO A 50 -6.23 3.71 22.01
CA PRO A 50 -7.24 4.46 21.25
C PRO A 50 -6.85 5.94 21.10
N GLY A 51 -7.03 6.49 19.88
CA GLY A 51 -6.75 7.91 19.62
C GLY A 51 -7.00 8.27 18.16
N ASP A 52 -7.20 9.57 17.91
CA ASP A 52 -7.58 10.08 16.57
C ASP A 52 -6.39 10.13 15.58
N LYS A 53 -5.15 10.07 16.08
CA LYS A 53 -3.96 10.19 15.24
C LYS A 53 -3.81 9.06 14.23
N LEU A 54 -4.29 7.86 14.56
CA LEU A 54 -4.18 6.70 13.69
C LEU A 54 -4.93 6.89 12.35
N ASP A 55 -5.92 7.76 12.29
CA ASP A 55 -6.68 8.08 11.08
C ASP A 55 -6.15 9.32 10.32
N VAL A 56 -5.09 9.96 10.82
CA VAL A 56 -4.41 11.06 10.15
C VAL A 56 -3.31 10.49 9.26
N SER A 57 -3.34 10.75 7.94
CA SER A 57 -2.43 10.15 6.95
C SER A 57 -0.95 10.21 7.32
N GLU A 58 -0.51 11.30 7.94
CA GLU A 58 0.85 11.47 8.47
C GLU A 58 1.26 10.36 9.44
N PHE A 59 0.33 9.87 10.26
CA PHE A 59 0.58 8.81 11.25
C PHE A 59 0.07 7.45 10.80
N THR A 60 -1.01 7.41 10.01
CA THR A 60 -1.55 6.16 9.45
C THR A 60 -0.51 5.43 8.60
N GLN A 61 0.19 6.16 7.73
CA GLN A 61 1.15 5.54 6.81
C GLN A 61 2.31 4.85 7.54
N PRO A 62 3.05 5.50 8.44
CA PRO A 62 4.10 4.81 9.18
C PRO A 62 3.57 3.72 10.12
N ALA A 63 2.37 3.86 10.67
CA ALA A 63 1.76 2.84 11.52
C ALA A 63 1.50 1.53 10.76
N ILE A 64 0.88 1.60 9.57
CA ILE A 64 0.64 0.43 8.72
C ILE A 64 1.96 -0.18 8.23
N ALA A 65 2.90 0.67 7.79
CA ALA A 65 4.20 0.20 7.33
C ALA A 65 4.97 -0.52 8.44
N LEU A 66 4.98 0.02 9.67
CA LEU A 66 5.63 -0.62 10.81
C LEU A 66 4.97 -1.96 11.15
N ASN A 67 3.64 -2.02 11.19
CA ASN A 67 2.92 -3.27 11.42
C ASN A 67 3.28 -4.34 10.38
N SER A 68 3.34 -3.98 9.10
CA SER A 68 3.76 -4.89 8.03
C SER A 68 5.20 -5.37 8.21
N MET A 69 6.11 -4.50 8.59
CA MET A 69 7.51 -4.87 8.83
C MET A 69 7.69 -5.72 10.09
N MET A 70 6.90 -5.49 11.15
CA MET A 70 6.89 -6.36 12.34
C MET A 70 6.39 -7.76 12.00
N ALA A 71 5.32 -7.89 11.21
CA ALA A 71 4.82 -9.18 10.75
C ALA A 71 5.87 -9.93 9.90
N LEU A 72 6.59 -9.22 9.02
CA LEU A 72 7.69 -9.79 8.24
C LEU A 72 8.87 -10.23 9.14
N ALA A 73 9.26 -9.41 10.12
CA ALA A 73 10.34 -9.73 11.05
C ALA A 73 10.01 -11.00 11.88
N ALA A 74 8.76 -11.10 12.38
CA ALA A 74 8.30 -12.27 13.10
C ALA A 74 8.28 -13.53 12.21
N LEU A 75 7.88 -13.41 10.94
CA LEU A 75 7.96 -14.52 9.99
C LEU A 75 9.41 -14.97 9.77
N GLN A 76 10.34 -14.04 9.55
CA GLN A 76 11.75 -14.36 9.34
C GLN A 76 12.36 -15.05 10.56
N GLU A 77 12.12 -14.52 11.76
CA GLU A 77 12.57 -15.14 13.02
C GLU A 77 12.08 -16.59 13.15
N ARG A 78 10.79 -16.83 12.93
CA ARG A 78 10.22 -18.20 13.03
C ARG A 78 10.73 -19.10 11.91
N ALA A 79 10.85 -18.60 10.69
CA ALA A 79 11.39 -19.35 9.57
C ALA A 79 12.85 -19.79 9.84
N ASP A 80 13.68 -18.92 10.42
CA ASP A 80 15.07 -19.24 10.79
C ASP A 80 15.14 -20.31 11.90
N GLN A 81 14.31 -20.19 12.94
CA GLN A 81 14.20 -21.20 14.02
C GLN A 81 13.83 -22.58 13.46
N GLU A 82 13.00 -22.61 12.43
CA GLU A 82 12.54 -23.86 11.80
C GLU A 82 13.40 -24.28 10.58
N LYS A 83 14.48 -23.54 10.29
CA LYS A 83 15.37 -23.76 9.13
C LYS A 83 14.62 -23.77 7.80
N LEU A 84 13.64 -22.88 7.66
CA LEU A 84 12.87 -22.66 6.45
C LEU A 84 13.46 -21.49 5.65
N SER A 85 13.71 -21.71 4.35
CA SER A 85 14.06 -20.61 3.44
C SER A 85 12.77 -20.06 2.84
N ILE A 86 12.38 -18.87 3.30
CA ILE A 86 11.20 -18.16 2.81
C ILE A 86 11.68 -16.82 2.22
N ALA A 87 11.89 -16.80 0.91
CA ALA A 87 12.33 -15.61 0.18
C ALA A 87 11.37 -15.32 -0.99
N PRO A 88 11.00 -14.04 -1.24
CA PRO A 88 10.13 -13.69 -2.35
C PRO A 88 10.88 -13.69 -3.69
N GLN A 89 10.18 -14.06 -4.77
CA GLN A 89 10.66 -13.86 -6.14
C GLN A 89 10.57 -12.36 -6.53
N PHE A 90 9.52 -11.72 -6.08
CA PHE A 90 9.28 -10.28 -6.22
C PHE A 90 8.44 -9.79 -5.05
N LEU A 91 8.45 -8.47 -4.86
CA LEU A 91 7.65 -7.80 -3.86
C LEU A 91 6.76 -6.76 -4.52
N LEU A 92 5.59 -6.52 -3.97
CA LEU A 92 4.72 -5.44 -4.39
C LEU A 92 3.88 -4.92 -3.24
N GLY A 93 3.33 -3.72 -3.38
CA GLY A 93 2.44 -3.16 -2.39
C GLY A 93 1.38 -2.28 -3.02
N HIS A 94 0.37 -1.96 -2.26
CA HIS A 94 -0.69 -1.04 -2.69
C HIS A 94 -0.38 0.35 -2.15
N SER A 95 -0.12 1.33 -3.01
CA SER A 95 0.17 2.72 -2.63
C SER A 95 1.31 2.81 -1.60
N LEU A 96 0.99 3.11 -0.33
CA LEU A 96 1.92 3.07 0.79
C LEU A 96 2.73 1.77 0.84
N GLY A 97 2.08 0.64 0.57
CA GLY A 97 2.69 -0.68 0.62
C GLY A 97 3.88 -0.86 -0.34
N GLU A 98 4.00 -0.07 -1.41
CA GLU A 98 5.18 -0.11 -2.28
C GLU A 98 6.45 0.34 -1.55
N PHE A 99 6.34 1.27 -0.59
CA PHE A 99 7.46 1.67 0.27
C PHE A 99 7.87 0.56 1.24
N SER A 100 6.87 -0.15 1.81
CA SER A 100 7.13 -1.34 2.63
C SER A 100 7.78 -2.44 1.80
N ALA A 101 7.29 -2.69 0.58
CA ALA A 101 7.89 -3.64 -0.36
C ALA A 101 9.34 -3.29 -0.68
N LEU A 102 9.62 -2.02 -0.96
CA LEU A 102 10.98 -1.54 -1.26
C LEU A 102 11.93 -1.69 -0.06
N SER A 103 11.45 -1.43 1.17
CA SER A 103 12.23 -1.67 2.38
C SER A 103 12.50 -3.17 2.60
N ALA A 104 11.48 -4.01 2.44
CA ALA A 104 11.61 -5.47 2.54
C ALA A 104 12.52 -6.06 1.44
N ALA A 105 12.56 -5.43 0.25
CA ALA A 105 13.48 -5.76 -0.84
C ALA A 105 14.94 -5.35 -0.58
N GLY A 106 15.22 -4.65 0.53
CA GLY A 106 16.54 -4.14 0.87
C GLY A 106 16.89 -2.79 0.25
N GLY A 107 15.93 -2.11 -0.40
CA GLY A 107 16.13 -0.81 -1.06
C GLY A 107 16.28 0.37 -0.12
N MET A 108 15.83 0.25 1.12
CA MET A 108 16.07 1.23 2.20
C MET A 108 15.93 0.58 3.58
N GLU A 109 16.54 1.20 4.59
CA GLU A 109 16.41 0.74 5.97
C GLU A 109 14.97 0.98 6.49
N PRO A 110 14.39 0.05 7.29
CA PRO A 110 13.02 0.18 7.80
C PRO A 110 12.76 1.50 8.52
N LYS A 111 13.65 1.96 9.40
CA LYS A 111 13.50 3.23 10.12
C LYS A 111 13.47 4.46 9.19
N GLN A 112 14.28 4.43 8.11
CA GLN A 112 14.28 5.50 7.11
C GLN A 112 12.98 5.47 6.30
N MET A 113 12.51 4.28 5.91
CA MET A 113 11.23 4.10 5.25
C MET A 113 10.07 4.67 6.10
N LEU A 114 10.03 4.36 7.40
CA LEU A 114 8.98 4.84 8.31
C LEU A 114 8.98 6.38 8.43
N LYS A 115 10.15 6.99 8.53
CA LYS A 115 10.28 8.46 8.51
C LYS A 115 9.80 9.03 7.16
N LEU A 116 10.17 8.38 6.07
CA LEU A 116 9.81 8.82 4.72
C LEU A 116 8.29 8.77 4.48
N VAL A 117 7.61 7.69 4.88
CA VAL A 117 6.16 7.60 4.70
C VAL A 117 5.38 8.50 5.66
N ASN A 118 5.94 8.86 6.82
CA ASN A 118 5.42 9.92 7.67
C ASN A 118 5.45 11.27 6.92
N ILE A 119 6.61 11.62 6.33
CA ILE A 119 6.75 12.81 5.48
C ILE A 119 5.79 12.75 4.30
N ARG A 120 5.70 11.61 3.59
CA ARG A 120 4.78 11.40 2.47
C ARG A 120 3.34 11.69 2.87
N GLY A 121 2.87 11.15 3.98
CA GLY A 121 1.52 11.38 4.50
C GLY A 121 1.23 12.87 4.73
N ARG A 122 2.18 13.59 5.33
CA ARG A 122 2.11 15.04 5.56
C ARG A 122 2.09 15.83 4.25
N LEU A 123 2.99 15.52 3.32
CA LEU A 123 3.05 16.21 2.00
C LEU A 123 1.77 16.01 1.19
N MET A 124 1.22 14.80 1.17
CA MET A 124 -0.05 14.50 0.49
C MET A 124 -1.21 15.29 1.12
N GLN A 125 -1.25 15.38 2.43
CA GLN A 125 -2.28 16.14 3.15
C GLN A 125 -2.16 17.63 2.86
N SER A 126 -0.95 18.20 2.96
CA SER A 126 -0.66 19.60 2.66
C SER A 126 -0.98 19.95 1.20
N ALA A 127 -0.65 19.09 0.24
CA ALA A 127 -0.96 19.30 -1.17
C ALA A 127 -2.48 19.37 -1.46
N CYS A 128 -3.31 18.78 -0.61
CA CYS A 128 -4.77 18.75 -0.73
C CYS A 128 -5.49 19.77 0.16
N GLU A 129 -4.78 20.45 1.06
CA GLU A 129 -5.36 21.39 2.02
C GLU A 129 -6.10 22.53 1.30
N GLY A 130 -7.33 22.82 1.73
CA GLY A 130 -8.17 23.87 1.15
C GLY A 130 -8.70 23.61 -0.27
N LYS A 131 -8.34 22.47 -0.89
CA LYS A 131 -8.73 22.17 -2.28
C LYS A 131 -10.03 21.35 -2.41
N GLY A 132 -10.67 20.97 -1.30
CA GLY A 132 -11.85 20.12 -1.32
C GLY A 132 -11.57 18.72 -1.89
N ALA A 133 -10.36 18.21 -1.68
CA ALA A 133 -9.91 16.92 -2.22
C ALA A 133 -10.63 15.72 -1.58
N GLY A 134 -10.81 14.66 -2.35
CA GLY A 134 -11.44 13.43 -1.89
C GLY A 134 -11.28 12.29 -2.88
N MET A 135 -11.86 11.15 -2.51
CA MET A 135 -11.89 9.94 -3.34
C MET A 135 -13.28 9.31 -3.31
N MET A 136 -13.62 8.58 -4.36
CA MET A 136 -14.88 7.84 -4.49
C MET A 136 -14.60 6.42 -4.96
N VAL A 137 -15.20 5.43 -4.30
CA VAL A 137 -15.15 4.04 -4.77
C VAL A 137 -16.28 3.76 -5.75
N ILE A 138 -15.93 3.15 -6.88
CA ILE A 138 -16.87 2.69 -7.90
C ILE A 138 -16.86 1.17 -7.90
N LEU A 139 -18.04 0.55 -7.73
CA LEU A 139 -18.20 -0.90 -7.66
C LEU A 139 -19.09 -1.43 -8.79
N ALA A 140 -18.65 -2.56 -9.36
CA ALA A 140 -19.34 -3.32 -10.40
C ALA A 140 -19.56 -2.54 -11.71
N LEU A 141 -18.60 -1.69 -12.09
CA LEU A 141 -18.53 -1.04 -13.40
C LEU A 141 -17.19 -1.42 -14.06
N ALA A 142 -17.20 -1.60 -15.38
CA ALA A 142 -16.01 -1.91 -16.17
C ALA A 142 -15.02 -0.74 -16.15
N ASP A 143 -13.73 -1.05 -16.22
CA ASP A 143 -12.65 -0.06 -16.14
C ASP A 143 -12.80 1.01 -17.23
N GLU A 144 -13.06 0.61 -18.47
CA GLU A 144 -13.18 1.48 -19.63
C GLU A 144 -14.35 2.48 -19.48
N ALA A 145 -15.44 2.06 -18.82
CA ALA A 145 -16.56 2.95 -18.55
C ALA A 145 -16.21 3.99 -17.48
N VAL A 146 -15.45 3.61 -16.43
CA VAL A 146 -14.97 4.55 -15.41
C VAL A 146 -13.98 5.54 -16.03
N GLU A 147 -13.03 5.03 -16.83
CA GLU A 147 -12.04 5.87 -17.52
C GLU A 147 -12.70 6.89 -18.44
N LYS A 148 -13.68 6.45 -19.23
CA LYS A 148 -14.43 7.33 -20.13
C LYS A 148 -15.14 8.44 -19.38
N ILE A 149 -15.87 8.13 -18.29
CA ILE A 149 -16.56 9.13 -17.48
C ILE A 149 -15.56 10.12 -16.88
N CYS A 150 -14.43 9.65 -16.35
CA CYS A 150 -13.38 10.52 -15.81
C CYS A 150 -12.78 11.42 -16.90
N ALA A 151 -12.51 10.90 -18.10
CA ALA A 151 -11.96 11.65 -19.21
C ALA A 151 -12.93 12.73 -19.72
N ASP A 152 -14.20 12.39 -19.90
CA ASP A 152 -15.26 13.32 -20.32
C ASP A 152 -15.42 14.43 -19.26
N ALA A 153 -15.43 14.07 -17.98
CA ALA A 153 -15.51 15.03 -16.88
C ALA A 153 -14.30 15.99 -16.85
N THR A 154 -13.09 15.45 -17.01
CA THR A 154 -11.85 16.25 -17.05
C THR A 154 -11.85 17.19 -18.26
N SER A 155 -12.28 16.72 -19.42
CA SER A 155 -12.39 17.52 -20.63
C SER A 155 -13.42 18.67 -20.48
N SER A 156 -14.40 18.50 -19.60
CA SER A 156 -15.39 19.55 -19.25
C SER A 156 -14.93 20.47 -18.10
N GLY A 157 -13.67 20.37 -17.66
CA GLY A 157 -13.08 21.21 -16.63
C GLY A 157 -13.21 20.70 -15.19
N LYS A 158 -13.77 19.49 -14.97
CA LYS A 158 -13.81 18.87 -13.65
C LYS A 158 -12.44 18.25 -13.30
N GLN A 159 -12.15 18.18 -12.01
CA GLN A 159 -10.93 17.58 -11.50
C GLN A 159 -11.22 16.18 -10.95
N VAL A 160 -11.25 15.19 -11.83
CA VAL A 160 -11.56 13.77 -11.50
C VAL A 160 -10.69 12.83 -12.31
N TRP A 161 -10.07 11.85 -11.66
CA TRP A 161 -9.14 10.89 -12.28
C TRP A 161 -9.35 9.49 -11.71
N ALA A 162 -9.22 8.45 -12.55
CA ALA A 162 -9.07 7.07 -12.07
C ALA A 162 -7.74 6.98 -11.28
N ALA A 163 -7.81 6.48 -10.05
CA ALA A 163 -6.70 6.52 -9.11
C ALA A 163 -6.21 5.13 -8.66
N ASN A 164 -7.12 4.16 -8.44
CA ASN A 164 -6.73 2.81 -8.05
C ASN A 164 -7.51 1.77 -8.84
N TYR A 165 -6.81 0.94 -9.59
CA TYR A 165 -7.34 -0.25 -10.25
C TYR A 165 -7.14 -1.46 -9.34
N ASN A 166 -8.10 -1.69 -8.42
CA ASN A 166 -7.96 -2.71 -7.38
C ASN A 166 -8.20 -4.11 -7.91
N CYS A 167 -9.34 -4.34 -8.53
CA CYS A 167 -9.70 -5.61 -9.18
C CYS A 167 -10.80 -5.35 -10.22
N ASP A 168 -11.21 -6.37 -10.96
CA ASP A 168 -12.32 -6.24 -11.91
C ASP A 168 -13.58 -5.76 -11.18
N GLY A 169 -14.14 -4.66 -11.66
CA GLY A 169 -15.31 -4.00 -11.09
C GLY A 169 -15.06 -3.27 -9.76
N GLN A 170 -13.81 -2.94 -9.43
CA GLN A 170 -13.49 -2.07 -8.27
C GLN A 170 -12.39 -1.08 -8.61
N ILE A 171 -12.80 0.14 -8.94
CA ILE A 171 -11.90 1.28 -9.15
C ILE A 171 -12.18 2.35 -8.08
N VAL A 172 -11.13 3.04 -7.66
CA VAL A 172 -11.26 4.27 -6.88
C VAL A 172 -10.90 5.43 -7.80
N VAL A 173 -11.73 6.47 -7.80
CA VAL A 173 -11.47 7.74 -8.50
C VAL A 173 -11.12 8.81 -7.47
N ALA A 174 -10.23 9.73 -7.84
CA ALA A 174 -9.74 10.81 -7.00
C ALA A 174 -10.03 12.16 -7.64
N GLY A 175 -10.21 13.21 -6.84
CA GLY A 175 -10.45 14.54 -7.36
C GLY A 175 -11.03 15.50 -6.34
N LYS A 176 -11.70 16.55 -6.82
CA LYS A 176 -12.50 17.43 -5.95
C LYS A 176 -13.79 16.72 -5.53
N LYS A 177 -14.15 16.80 -4.24
CA LYS A 177 -15.36 16.16 -3.69
C LYS A 177 -16.64 16.59 -4.43
N ASP A 178 -16.75 17.87 -4.74
CA ASP A 178 -17.93 18.37 -5.44
C ASP A 178 -18.03 17.82 -6.86
N ASP A 179 -16.90 17.72 -7.58
CA ASP A 179 -16.85 17.15 -8.92
C ASP A 179 -17.15 15.64 -8.88
N LEU A 180 -16.60 14.92 -7.88
CA LEU A 180 -16.89 13.50 -7.66
C LEU A 180 -18.37 13.27 -7.34
N ALA A 181 -18.95 14.08 -6.43
CA ALA A 181 -20.36 14.00 -6.07
C ALA A 181 -21.28 14.23 -7.27
N ALA A 182 -20.94 15.19 -8.14
CA ALA A 182 -21.69 15.48 -9.36
C ALA A 182 -21.70 14.31 -10.35
N LEU A 183 -20.72 13.41 -10.30
CA LEU A 183 -20.61 12.23 -11.19
C LEU A 183 -21.25 10.97 -10.61
N GLU A 184 -21.71 10.96 -9.35
CA GLU A 184 -22.30 9.78 -8.73
C GLU A 184 -23.48 9.21 -9.55
N GLY A 185 -24.38 10.09 -10.03
CA GLY A 185 -25.50 9.72 -10.87
C GLY A 185 -25.08 9.13 -12.21
N GLU A 186 -24.02 9.68 -12.82
CA GLU A 186 -23.49 9.22 -14.11
C GLU A 186 -22.87 7.83 -14.01
N PHE A 187 -22.05 7.58 -12.97
CA PHE A 187 -21.52 6.23 -12.70
C PHE A 187 -22.64 5.21 -12.48
N LYS A 188 -23.68 5.57 -11.72
CA LYS A 188 -24.84 4.70 -11.51
C LYS A 188 -25.64 4.45 -12.80
N ALA A 189 -25.84 5.47 -13.62
CA ALA A 189 -26.53 5.35 -14.91
C ALA A 189 -25.73 4.45 -15.89
N ALA A 190 -24.40 4.48 -15.80
CA ALA A 190 -23.51 3.59 -16.57
C ALA A 190 -23.49 2.14 -16.05
N GLY A 191 -24.15 1.83 -14.92
CA GLY A 191 -24.29 0.47 -14.41
C GLY A 191 -23.52 0.18 -13.10
N ALA A 192 -22.87 1.17 -12.48
CA ALA A 192 -22.23 0.97 -11.19
C ALA A 192 -23.26 0.60 -10.11
N LYS A 193 -23.00 -0.49 -9.38
CA LYS A 193 -23.83 -0.86 -8.21
C LYS A 193 -23.66 0.13 -7.06
N ARG A 194 -22.46 0.70 -6.93
CA ARG A 194 -22.14 1.75 -5.94
C ARG A 194 -21.16 2.73 -6.54
N ALA A 195 -21.42 4.01 -6.30
CA ALA A 195 -20.48 5.12 -6.42
C ALA A 195 -20.59 5.88 -5.09
N MET A 196 -19.55 5.87 -4.27
CA MET A 196 -19.62 6.34 -2.89
C MET A 196 -18.36 7.12 -2.51
N LEU A 197 -18.54 8.36 -2.05
CA LEU A 197 -17.46 9.17 -1.49
C LEU A 197 -16.87 8.46 -0.25
N LEU A 198 -15.56 8.46 -0.17
CA LEU A 198 -14.82 7.95 0.97
C LEU A 198 -14.63 9.07 2.02
N ASN A 199 -14.64 8.68 3.29
CA ASN A 199 -14.39 9.62 4.38
C ASN A 199 -12.89 9.95 4.49
N MET A 200 -12.41 10.75 3.55
CA MET A 200 -11.01 11.20 3.51
C MET A 200 -10.90 12.57 2.83
N SER A 201 -9.80 13.28 3.13
CA SER A 201 -9.54 14.64 2.64
C SER A 201 -8.34 14.73 1.69
N VAL A 202 -7.83 13.60 1.22
CA VAL A 202 -6.72 13.53 0.27
C VAL A 202 -7.21 12.89 -1.02
N ALA A 203 -6.88 13.48 -2.16
CA ALA A 203 -7.04 12.90 -3.49
C ALA A 203 -5.72 12.26 -3.90
N SER A 204 -5.59 10.95 -3.70
CA SER A 204 -4.36 10.22 -3.97
C SER A 204 -4.26 9.79 -5.44
N HIS A 205 -3.03 9.63 -5.93
CA HIS A 205 -2.74 9.04 -7.24
C HIS A 205 -3.32 9.81 -8.43
N CYS A 206 -3.26 11.13 -8.33
CA CYS A 206 -3.74 12.05 -9.37
C CYS A 206 -2.90 13.34 -9.40
N PRO A 207 -3.02 14.19 -10.44
CA PRO A 207 -2.22 15.41 -10.60
C PRO A 207 -2.29 16.41 -9.44
N MET A 208 -3.29 16.31 -8.55
CA MET A 208 -3.38 17.18 -7.37
C MET A 208 -2.20 17.01 -6.41
N LEU A 209 -1.46 15.91 -6.49
CA LEU A 209 -0.30 15.60 -5.66
C LEU A 209 1.04 15.95 -6.32
N GLN A 210 1.07 16.71 -7.41
CA GLN A 210 2.32 17.03 -8.14
C GLN A 210 3.38 17.65 -7.21
N SER A 211 3.02 18.64 -6.40
CA SER A 211 3.96 19.27 -5.46
C SER A 211 4.49 18.29 -4.41
N ALA A 212 3.63 17.42 -3.89
CA ALA A 212 4.03 16.39 -2.93
C ALA A 212 5.04 15.41 -3.55
N GLY A 213 4.84 15.03 -4.82
CA GLY A 213 5.78 14.17 -5.55
C GLY A 213 7.14 14.81 -5.76
N ASP A 214 7.16 16.10 -6.09
CA ASP A 214 8.41 16.85 -6.29
C ASP A 214 9.19 16.99 -4.99
N GLU A 215 8.52 17.35 -3.89
CA GLU A 215 9.16 17.49 -2.58
C GLU A 215 9.62 16.15 -1.99
N LEU A 216 8.88 15.06 -2.21
CA LEU A 216 9.24 13.74 -1.71
C LEU A 216 10.59 13.24 -2.25
N LEU A 217 10.98 13.62 -3.47
CA LEU A 217 12.25 13.23 -4.08
C LEU A 217 13.47 13.65 -3.24
N GLU A 218 13.42 14.79 -2.57
CA GLU A 218 14.52 15.27 -1.74
C GLU A 218 14.80 14.34 -0.55
N PHE A 219 13.75 13.71 -0.03
CA PHE A 219 13.85 12.76 1.08
C PHE A 219 14.14 11.33 0.60
N LEU A 220 13.67 10.95 -0.59
CA LEU A 220 13.92 9.64 -1.20
C LEU A 220 15.39 9.45 -1.57
N ARG A 221 16.01 10.43 -2.21
CA ARG A 221 17.36 10.35 -2.76
C ARG A 221 18.42 9.87 -1.76
N PRO A 222 18.51 10.42 -0.53
CA PRO A 222 19.49 9.96 0.46
C PRO A 222 19.14 8.63 1.13
N ALA A 223 17.85 8.20 1.10
CA ALA A 223 17.39 7.00 1.79
C ALA A 223 17.57 5.72 0.97
N LEU A 224 17.61 5.83 -0.36
CA LEU A 224 17.65 4.69 -1.29
C LEU A 224 19.05 4.12 -1.45
N LYS A 225 19.13 2.78 -1.42
CA LYS A 225 20.31 2.00 -1.81
C LYS A 225 20.37 1.85 -3.33
N GLU A 226 21.55 1.61 -3.88
CA GLU A 226 21.78 1.58 -5.34
C GLU A 226 21.06 0.43 -6.05
N SER A 227 20.90 -0.73 -5.37
CA SER A 227 20.22 -1.90 -5.91
C SER A 227 19.49 -2.69 -4.81
N PHE A 228 18.47 -3.43 -5.19
CA PHE A 228 17.63 -4.21 -4.29
C PHE A 228 16.88 -5.32 -5.05
N ALA A 229 16.20 -6.22 -4.32
CA ALA A 229 15.38 -7.27 -4.93
C ALA A 229 14.21 -6.67 -5.75
N PRO A 230 13.65 -7.41 -6.73
CA PRO A 230 12.61 -6.88 -7.63
C PRO A 230 11.36 -6.40 -6.88
N VAL A 231 10.99 -5.14 -7.08
CA VAL A 231 9.74 -4.52 -6.59
C VAL A 231 8.87 -4.14 -7.77
N VAL A 232 7.58 -4.49 -7.75
CA VAL A 232 6.64 -4.13 -8.82
C VAL A 232 6.06 -2.75 -8.55
N ALA A 233 6.29 -1.81 -9.46
CA ALA A 233 5.86 -0.43 -9.35
C ALA A 233 4.34 -0.28 -9.56
N ASN A 234 3.68 0.49 -8.70
CA ASN A 234 2.25 0.80 -8.84
C ASN A 234 1.93 1.56 -10.14
N ALA A 235 2.79 2.50 -10.53
CA ALA A 235 2.54 3.37 -11.67
C ALA A 235 2.67 2.66 -13.04
N THR A 236 3.42 1.56 -13.13
CA THR A 236 3.71 0.89 -14.40
C THR A 236 3.36 -0.58 -14.45
N ALA A 237 3.05 -1.20 -13.31
CA ALA A 237 2.88 -2.64 -13.15
C ALA A 237 4.09 -3.45 -13.67
N ARG A 238 5.31 -2.90 -13.55
CA ARG A 238 6.58 -3.52 -13.95
C ARG A 238 7.56 -3.51 -12.80
N ALA A 239 8.39 -4.56 -12.72
CA ALA A 239 9.43 -4.64 -11.70
C ALA A 239 10.57 -3.66 -11.96
N TYR A 240 11.15 -3.15 -10.87
CA TYR A 240 12.34 -2.31 -10.87
C TYR A 240 13.28 -2.76 -9.73
N THR A 241 14.59 -2.48 -9.87
CA THR A 241 15.63 -3.00 -8.99
C THR A 241 16.71 -1.98 -8.63
N THR A 242 16.62 -0.76 -9.17
CA THR A 242 17.67 0.27 -9.02
C THR A 242 17.14 1.55 -8.41
N LYS A 243 18.03 2.28 -7.73
CA LYS A 243 17.75 3.59 -7.16
C LYS A 243 17.22 4.60 -8.18
N SER A 244 17.79 4.62 -9.39
CA SER A 244 17.37 5.55 -10.44
C SER A 244 15.92 5.31 -10.82
N GLU A 245 15.54 4.05 -11.08
CA GLU A 245 14.15 3.68 -11.37
C GLU A 245 13.22 4.00 -10.18
N ALA A 246 13.65 3.69 -8.95
CA ALA A 246 12.85 3.97 -7.76
C ALA A 246 12.52 5.46 -7.60
N LEU A 247 13.48 6.35 -7.85
CA LEU A 247 13.25 7.80 -7.77
C LEU A 247 12.18 8.27 -8.76
N GLU A 248 12.23 7.78 -10.00
CA GLU A 248 11.24 8.12 -11.04
C GLU A 248 9.87 7.52 -10.72
N LEU A 249 9.83 6.23 -10.38
CA LEU A 249 8.60 5.47 -10.20
C LEU A 249 7.84 5.86 -8.92
N LEU A 250 8.54 6.11 -7.80
CA LEU A 250 7.89 6.54 -6.56
C LEU A 250 7.38 8.00 -6.63
N LYS A 251 8.03 8.86 -7.41
CA LYS A 251 7.46 10.18 -7.75
C LYS A 251 6.20 10.00 -8.61
N ALA A 252 6.30 9.22 -9.68
CA ALA A 252 5.17 8.93 -10.57
C ALA A 252 3.99 8.30 -9.82
N GLN A 253 4.24 7.46 -8.82
CA GLN A 253 3.22 6.81 -8.00
C GLN A 253 2.24 7.79 -7.35
N LEU A 254 2.69 8.99 -6.92
CA LEU A 254 1.81 9.95 -6.27
C LEU A 254 0.81 10.58 -7.24
N ILE A 255 1.18 10.71 -8.50
CA ILE A 255 0.41 11.44 -9.53
C ILE A 255 -0.20 10.54 -10.60
N SER A 256 0.06 9.24 -10.53
CA SER A 256 -0.43 8.24 -11.49
C SER A 256 -1.23 7.15 -10.78
N PRO A 257 -2.13 6.46 -11.48
CA PRO A 257 -2.93 5.39 -10.92
C PRO A 257 -2.10 4.27 -10.31
N VAL A 258 -2.62 3.66 -9.24
CA VAL A 258 -2.14 2.38 -8.73
C VAL A 258 -2.69 1.25 -9.60
N LEU A 259 -1.84 0.61 -10.38
CA LEU A 259 -2.18 -0.49 -11.27
C LEU A 259 -2.07 -1.84 -10.55
N TYR A 260 -2.77 -1.99 -9.40
CA TYR A 260 -2.65 -3.19 -8.56
C TYR A 260 -3.13 -4.45 -9.27
N LYS A 261 -4.31 -4.40 -9.90
CA LYS A 261 -4.85 -5.50 -10.69
C LYS A 261 -3.88 -5.96 -11.78
N GLN A 262 -3.34 -5.02 -12.54
CA GLN A 262 -2.39 -5.27 -13.61
C GLN A 262 -1.08 -5.87 -13.07
N SER A 263 -0.61 -5.37 -11.91
CA SER A 263 0.58 -5.91 -11.24
C SER A 263 0.40 -7.39 -10.88
N ILE A 264 -0.72 -7.76 -10.26
CA ILE A 264 -1.00 -9.17 -9.95
C ILE A 264 -1.08 -10.02 -11.23
N LYS A 265 -1.84 -9.57 -12.25
CA LYS A 265 -1.99 -10.31 -13.53
C LYS A 265 -0.66 -10.51 -14.26
N ASN A 266 0.21 -9.50 -14.23
CA ASN A 266 1.51 -9.58 -14.92
C ASN A 266 2.47 -10.58 -14.26
N TYR A 267 2.38 -10.76 -12.93
CA TYR A 267 3.36 -11.52 -12.15
C TYR A 267 2.80 -12.78 -11.48
N GLU A 268 1.51 -13.09 -11.58
CA GLU A 268 0.93 -14.30 -10.96
C GLU A 268 1.55 -15.60 -11.45
N GLY A 269 2.08 -15.63 -12.66
CA GLY A 269 2.80 -16.78 -13.22
C GLY A 269 4.18 -17.02 -12.60
N GLU A 270 4.74 -16.03 -11.92
CA GLU A 270 6.06 -16.09 -11.29
C GLU A 270 6.01 -16.50 -9.80
N ALA A 271 4.81 -16.59 -9.22
CA ALA A 271 4.61 -17.01 -7.84
C ALA A 271 3.65 -18.20 -7.72
N ASP A 272 3.88 -19.05 -6.74
CA ASP A 272 2.98 -20.13 -6.36
C ASP A 272 1.91 -19.62 -5.38
N CYS A 273 2.26 -18.66 -4.52
CA CYS A 273 1.34 -17.97 -3.62
C CYS A 273 1.80 -16.55 -3.28
N PHE A 274 0.85 -15.75 -2.81
CA PHE A 274 1.08 -14.40 -2.28
C PHE A 274 1.03 -14.42 -0.75
N VAL A 275 1.86 -13.60 -0.11
CA VAL A 275 1.90 -13.44 1.36
C VAL A 275 1.73 -11.96 1.70
N GLU A 276 0.61 -11.60 2.31
CA GLU A 276 0.29 -10.26 2.76
C GLU A 276 0.72 -10.07 4.21
N PHE A 277 1.34 -8.94 4.51
CA PHE A 277 1.89 -8.66 5.84
C PHE A 277 1.12 -7.56 6.57
N GLY A 278 0.64 -7.84 7.76
CA GLY A 278 0.04 -6.90 8.70
C GLY A 278 -1.45 -6.59 8.46
N ALA A 279 -2.05 -7.13 7.39
CA ALA A 279 -3.48 -6.96 7.11
C ALA A 279 -4.03 -8.13 6.28
N ALA A 280 -5.35 -8.14 6.06
CA ALA A 280 -6.04 -9.14 5.22
C ALA A 280 -6.90 -8.50 4.11
N VAL A 281 -6.54 -7.29 3.67
CA VAL A 281 -7.29 -6.52 2.65
C VAL A 281 -6.96 -7.00 1.25
N LEU A 282 -5.66 -7.14 0.94
CA LEU A 282 -5.21 -7.56 -0.39
C LEU A 282 -5.59 -9.01 -0.70
N LYS A 283 -5.65 -9.89 0.31
CA LYS A 283 -6.20 -11.24 0.16
C LYS A 283 -7.62 -11.22 -0.41
N GLY A 284 -8.46 -10.31 0.09
CA GLY A 284 -9.82 -10.13 -0.41
C GLY A 284 -9.88 -9.61 -1.86
N ILE A 285 -8.96 -8.74 -2.23
CA ILE A 285 -8.82 -8.18 -3.58
C ILE A 285 -8.28 -9.25 -4.53
N ASN A 286 -7.21 -9.96 -4.15
CA ASN A 286 -6.57 -11.00 -4.95
C ASN A 286 -7.51 -12.13 -5.37
N LYS A 287 -8.45 -12.53 -4.50
CA LYS A 287 -9.49 -13.53 -4.83
C LYS A 287 -10.32 -13.20 -6.08
N LYS A 288 -10.34 -11.91 -6.48
CA LYS A 288 -11.06 -11.43 -7.68
C LYS A 288 -10.14 -11.27 -8.90
N ILE A 289 -8.82 -11.48 -8.73
CA ILE A 289 -7.83 -11.26 -9.78
C ILE A 289 -7.18 -12.58 -10.20
N THR A 290 -6.82 -13.42 -9.23
CA THR A 290 -6.01 -14.63 -9.44
C THR A 290 -6.58 -15.83 -8.68
N GLN A 291 -6.29 -17.04 -9.19
CA GLN A 291 -6.58 -18.31 -8.50
C GLN A 291 -5.46 -18.73 -7.55
N LYS A 292 -4.33 -18.00 -7.54
CA LYS A 292 -3.22 -18.31 -6.63
C LYS A 292 -3.62 -18.02 -5.18
N PRO A 293 -3.25 -18.88 -4.22
CA PRO A 293 -3.56 -18.66 -2.81
C PRO A 293 -2.88 -17.37 -2.32
N THR A 294 -3.57 -16.65 -1.45
CA THR A 294 -3.02 -15.51 -0.72
C THR A 294 -3.17 -15.78 0.77
N PHE A 295 -2.05 -15.78 1.48
CA PHE A 295 -1.98 -15.84 2.94
C PHE A 295 -1.85 -14.42 3.49
N SER A 296 -2.49 -14.14 4.62
CA SER A 296 -2.33 -12.84 5.31
C SER A 296 -1.81 -13.10 6.70
N ILE A 297 -0.64 -12.56 7.02
CA ILE A 297 0.00 -12.66 8.33
C ILE A 297 -0.39 -11.43 9.14
N THR A 298 -1.39 -11.59 10.00
CA THR A 298 -1.97 -10.52 10.84
C THR A 298 -1.70 -10.71 12.32
N ASP A 299 -1.38 -11.95 12.71
CA ASP A 299 -1.17 -12.45 14.09
C ASP A 299 -0.32 -13.71 14.08
N LEU A 300 -0.02 -14.26 15.24
CA LEU A 300 0.81 -15.48 15.35
C LEU A 300 0.11 -16.72 14.78
N ALA A 301 -1.22 -16.81 14.90
CA ALA A 301 -1.96 -17.95 14.40
C ALA A 301 -1.91 -18.03 12.87
N SER A 302 -2.10 -16.91 12.18
CA SER A 302 -1.98 -16.81 10.71
C SER A 302 -0.55 -16.99 10.23
N LEU A 303 0.44 -16.59 11.02
CA LEU A 303 1.86 -16.86 10.75
C LEU A 303 2.14 -18.37 10.81
N ASP A 304 1.68 -19.04 11.85
CA ASP A 304 1.87 -20.49 12.02
C ASP A 304 1.13 -21.29 10.91
N GLU A 305 -0.06 -20.85 10.49
CA GLU A 305 -0.80 -21.42 9.35
C GLU A 305 0.03 -21.33 8.06
N PHE A 306 0.61 -20.17 7.78
CA PHE A 306 1.46 -19.97 6.60
C PHE A 306 2.73 -20.84 6.66
N LEU A 307 3.41 -20.90 7.80
CA LEU A 307 4.60 -21.74 7.97
C LEU A 307 4.30 -23.22 7.76
N LYS A 308 3.17 -23.71 8.28
CA LYS A 308 2.70 -25.08 8.03
C LYS A 308 2.52 -25.35 6.53
N PHE A 309 1.81 -24.45 5.84
CA PHE A 309 1.63 -24.55 4.38
C PHE A 309 2.97 -24.58 3.64
N ALA A 310 3.90 -23.69 4.00
CA ALA A 310 5.21 -23.61 3.36
C ALA A 310 6.06 -24.90 3.57
N LYS A 311 5.92 -25.58 4.73
CA LYS A 311 6.57 -26.86 5.01
C LYS A 311 5.99 -28.00 4.18
N GLU A 312 4.68 -28.07 4.06
CA GLU A 312 3.97 -29.14 3.36
C GLU A 312 4.16 -29.10 1.84
N ASN A 313 4.58 -27.94 1.29
CA ASN A 313 4.72 -27.68 -0.15
C ASN A 313 6.16 -27.33 -0.57
N ARG A 314 7.15 -27.83 0.15
CA ARG A 314 8.57 -27.66 -0.17
C ARG A 314 8.99 -28.25 -1.50
#